data_c0fd98f35531fbd0d08f01f7880c7591
#
_entry.id   c0fd98f35531fbd0d08f01f7880c7591
#
_cell.length_a   1.000
_cell.length_b   1.000
_cell.length_c   1.000
_cell.angle_alpha   90.00
_cell.angle_beta   90.00
_cell.angle_gamma   90.00
#
_symmetry.space_group_name_H-M   'P 1'
#
loop_
_entity.id
_entity.type
_entity.pdbx_description
1 polymer ?
#
loop_
_entity_poly.entity_id
_entity_poly.type
_entity_poly.pdbx_seq_one_letter_code
_entity_poly.pdbx_strand_id
1 'polypeptide(L)'
;EGKVIFVAGDTIVKKLTPNNTLNTLTLSEGSLKNLKVNFKKADSIPIYGFNFDDGKGVHVDNFSNRGNSGLPLGSFDINTMRAFHAKLDYDLIVLQYGANVLNYGTLDYTWYEKRMTKVVNHLKECFPGVAILIVSTADKSTKYDLEMKTDSAVVPLNRAQKKYAIKSEASFVNMYTLMGGDGSMVKWVEEVPSKANKDYTHFNHRGAKEAANLIFTQLNQGYETYKALRKKKKPVAPIKKDSAIIKNDSVNEK
;
A
#
# COMPACT_ATOMS: atom_id res chain seq x y z
N GLU A 1 -24.55 26.47 -10.12
CA GLU A 1 -23.80 26.16 -8.92
C GLU A 1 -24.13 24.75 -8.42
N GLY A 2 -23.12 23.88 -8.34
CA GLY A 2 -23.29 22.53 -7.82
C GLY A 2 -23.53 22.54 -6.31
N LYS A 3 -24.34 21.61 -5.84
CA LYS A 3 -24.65 21.45 -4.41
C LYS A 3 -24.56 19.99 -4.03
N VAL A 4 -24.05 19.71 -2.84
CA VAL A 4 -24.21 18.42 -2.17
C VAL A 4 -25.25 18.56 -1.06
N ILE A 5 -26.21 17.67 -1.03
CA ILE A 5 -27.23 17.57 0.00
C ILE A 5 -27.02 16.25 0.70
N PHE A 6 -26.81 16.25 1.99
CA PHE A 6 -26.67 15.03 2.75
C PHE A 6 -27.60 15.01 3.97
N VAL A 7 -28.01 13.82 4.34
CA VAL A 7 -28.91 13.57 5.46
C VAL A 7 -28.19 12.67 6.46
N ALA A 8 -27.98 13.20 7.65
CA ALA A 8 -27.32 12.52 8.76
C ALA A 8 -28.11 12.77 10.05
N GLY A 9 -29.43 12.50 10.02
CA GLY A 9 -30.42 12.99 10.98
C GLY A 9 -31.15 14.18 10.37
N ASP A 10 -30.47 15.34 10.28
CA ASP A 10 -30.98 16.52 9.57
C ASP A 10 -30.46 16.62 8.15
N THR A 11 -31.18 17.33 7.30
CA THR A 11 -30.76 17.61 5.92
C THR A 11 -29.84 18.83 5.90
N ILE A 12 -28.60 18.62 5.47
CA ILE A 12 -27.60 19.69 5.35
C ILE A 12 -27.27 19.90 3.87
N VAL A 13 -27.17 21.15 3.45
CA VAL A 13 -26.83 21.53 2.08
C VAL A 13 -25.51 22.27 2.08
N LYS A 14 -24.53 21.76 1.34
CA LYS A 14 -23.23 22.41 1.11
C LYS A 14 -23.13 22.82 -0.37
N LYS A 15 -22.58 24.00 -0.63
CA LYS A 15 -22.23 24.42 -1.98
C LYS A 15 -20.93 23.76 -2.41
N LEU A 16 -20.85 23.37 -3.68
CA LEU A 16 -19.62 22.93 -4.29
C LEU A 16 -18.94 24.14 -4.93
N THR A 17 -17.72 24.44 -4.52
CA THR A 17 -16.93 25.53 -5.09
C THR A 17 -16.07 24.98 -6.21
N PRO A 18 -16.33 25.38 -7.47
CA PRO A 18 -15.52 24.92 -8.60
C PRO A 18 -14.11 25.49 -8.48
N ASN A 19 -13.12 24.65 -8.46
CA ASN A 19 -11.72 24.97 -8.59
C ASN A 19 -10.95 23.76 -9.15
N ASN A 20 -9.72 23.96 -9.56
CA ASN A 20 -8.87 22.90 -10.11
C ASN A 20 -8.05 22.16 -9.04
N THR A 21 -8.54 22.15 -7.81
CA THR A 21 -7.86 21.49 -6.68
C THR A 21 -8.77 20.46 -6.02
N LEU A 22 -8.16 19.56 -5.25
CA LEU A 22 -8.89 18.61 -4.42
C LEU A 22 -9.63 19.36 -3.30
N ASN A 23 -10.94 19.23 -3.26
CA ASN A 23 -11.80 19.79 -2.21
C ASN A 23 -12.22 18.72 -1.21
N THR A 24 -12.25 19.09 0.05
CA THR A 24 -12.78 18.26 1.14
C THR A 24 -13.99 18.96 1.77
N LEU A 25 -15.07 18.23 1.94
CA LEU A 25 -16.26 18.70 2.63
C LEU A 25 -16.52 17.81 3.84
N THR A 26 -16.42 18.37 5.04
CA THR A 26 -16.84 17.68 6.25
C THR A 26 -18.38 17.62 6.27
N LEU A 27 -18.92 16.42 6.31
CA LEU A 27 -20.35 16.15 6.33
C LEU A 27 -20.88 15.98 7.75
N SER A 28 -20.09 15.42 8.64
CA SER A 28 -20.42 15.26 10.06
C SER A 28 -19.14 15.18 10.89
N GLU A 29 -19.20 15.67 12.12
CA GLU A 29 -18.13 15.53 13.10
C GLU A 29 -18.46 14.45 14.16
N GLY A 30 -19.60 13.77 14.00
CA GLY A 30 -20.07 12.74 14.91
C GLY A 30 -20.30 11.40 14.21
N SER A 31 -20.46 10.36 15.03
CA SER A 31 -20.77 9.01 14.53
C SER A 31 -22.13 8.98 13.82
N LEU A 32 -22.17 8.39 12.64
CA LEU A 32 -23.36 8.25 11.83
C LEU A 32 -23.72 6.77 11.67
N LYS A 33 -25.01 6.45 11.86
CA LYS A 33 -25.54 5.11 11.51
C LYS A 33 -25.83 4.97 10.03
N ASN A 34 -26.35 6.05 9.43
CA ASN A 34 -26.70 6.10 8.00
C ASN A 34 -26.34 7.47 7.44
N LEU A 35 -25.85 7.49 6.23
CA LEU A 35 -25.55 8.69 5.47
C LEU A 35 -26.16 8.57 4.07
N LYS A 36 -27.04 9.52 3.70
CA LYS A 36 -27.54 9.65 2.33
C LYS A 36 -27.00 10.93 1.71
N VAL A 37 -26.28 10.80 0.61
CA VAL A 37 -25.68 11.93 -0.10
C VAL A 37 -26.31 12.05 -1.48
N ASN A 38 -26.77 13.26 -1.82
CA ASN A 38 -27.31 13.59 -3.13
C ASN A 38 -26.51 14.75 -3.72
N PHE A 39 -26.09 14.61 -4.97
CA PHE A 39 -25.45 15.66 -5.72
C PHE A 39 -26.48 16.31 -6.66
N LYS A 40 -26.59 17.64 -6.64
CA LYS A 40 -27.49 18.40 -7.52
C LYS A 40 -26.68 19.41 -8.32
N LYS A 41 -26.95 19.49 -9.62
CA LYS A 41 -26.25 20.37 -10.57
C LYS A 41 -24.71 20.17 -10.48
N ALA A 42 -24.29 18.91 -10.36
CA ALA A 42 -22.90 18.51 -10.16
C ALA A 42 -22.38 17.71 -11.35
N ASP A 43 -22.94 17.95 -12.54
CA ASP A 43 -22.50 17.30 -13.77
C ASP A 43 -21.03 17.59 -14.02
N SER A 44 -20.29 16.55 -14.40
CA SER A 44 -18.84 16.61 -14.67
C SER A 44 -17.94 16.97 -13.47
N ILE A 45 -18.44 16.90 -12.24
CA ILE A 45 -17.61 17.04 -11.05
C ILE A 45 -17.07 15.67 -10.65
N PRO A 46 -15.75 15.46 -10.63
CA PRO A 46 -15.17 14.22 -10.16
C PRO A 46 -15.38 14.08 -8.65
N ILE A 47 -15.94 12.93 -8.23
CA ILE A 47 -16.11 12.54 -6.84
C ILE A 47 -15.13 11.39 -6.56
N TYR A 48 -14.15 11.63 -5.73
CA TYR A 48 -13.11 10.65 -5.46
C TYR A 48 -13.49 9.63 -4.40
N GLY A 49 -14.31 10.01 -3.42
CA GLY A 49 -14.77 9.09 -2.38
C GLY A 49 -15.27 9.78 -1.12
N PHE A 50 -15.53 8.94 -0.12
CA PHE A 50 -15.92 9.35 1.23
C PHE A 50 -14.90 8.79 2.21
N ASN A 51 -14.44 9.62 3.15
CA ASN A 51 -13.58 9.23 4.25
C ASN A 51 -14.41 9.19 5.54
N PHE A 52 -14.33 8.08 6.28
CA PHE A 52 -15.00 7.87 7.56
C PHE A 52 -14.00 7.77 8.73
N ASP A 53 -12.88 8.44 8.60
CA ASP A 53 -11.80 8.48 9.58
C ASP A 53 -12.21 9.37 10.78
N ASP A 54 -11.95 8.90 12.00
CA ASP A 54 -12.15 9.64 13.25
C ASP A 54 -10.86 10.25 13.82
N GLY A 55 -9.75 10.15 13.07
CA GLY A 55 -8.44 10.68 13.44
C GLY A 55 -7.75 9.91 14.57
N LYS A 56 -8.22 8.70 14.95
CA LYS A 56 -7.67 7.90 16.05
C LYS A 56 -7.41 6.47 15.63
N GLY A 57 -6.31 5.89 16.13
CA GLY A 57 -5.98 4.49 15.88
C GLY A 57 -5.29 4.25 14.53
N VAL A 58 -5.58 3.11 13.90
CA VAL A 58 -5.03 2.72 12.60
C VAL A 58 -6.17 2.66 11.59
N HIS A 59 -6.06 3.42 10.52
CA HIS A 59 -7.00 3.44 9.43
C HIS A 59 -6.43 2.68 8.24
N VAL A 60 -7.26 1.88 7.58
CA VAL A 60 -6.87 1.08 6.41
C VAL A 60 -7.84 1.32 5.28
N ASP A 61 -7.36 1.94 4.22
CA ASP A 61 -8.10 2.15 2.99
C ASP A 61 -7.82 1.03 2.00
N ASN A 62 -8.86 0.50 1.38
CA ASN A 62 -8.75 -0.55 0.39
C ASN A 62 -9.00 0.01 -1.02
N PHE A 63 -7.94 0.10 -1.81
CA PHE A 63 -7.96 0.53 -3.21
C PHE A 63 -7.85 -0.63 -4.20
N SER A 64 -8.23 -1.84 -3.79
CA SER A 64 -8.14 -3.00 -4.67
C SER A 64 -9.02 -2.84 -5.91
N ASN A 65 -8.47 -3.21 -7.07
CA ASN A 65 -9.18 -3.26 -8.35
C ASN A 65 -8.93 -4.62 -8.99
N ARG A 66 -10.01 -5.33 -9.35
CA ARG A 66 -9.95 -6.68 -9.93
C ARG A 66 -9.18 -6.68 -11.25
N GLY A 67 -8.47 -7.77 -11.52
CA GLY A 67 -7.75 -7.97 -12.79
C GLY A 67 -6.50 -7.10 -12.95
N ASN A 68 -6.09 -6.36 -11.93
CA ASN A 68 -4.98 -5.42 -12.01
C ASN A 68 -3.64 -6.11 -11.77
N SER A 69 -2.63 -5.71 -12.57
CA SER A 69 -1.24 -6.17 -12.44
C SER A 69 -0.36 -5.26 -11.56
N GLY A 70 -0.87 -4.13 -11.12
CA GLY A 70 -0.12 -3.05 -10.46
C GLY A 70 0.50 -2.04 -11.44
N LEU A 71 0.68 -2.39 -12.70
CA LEU A 71 1.31 -1.50 -13.69
C LEU A 71 0.56 -0.19 -13.94
N PRO A 72 -0.79 -0.15 -13.95
CA PRO A 72 -1.54 1.10 -14.11
C PRO A 72 -1.29 2.15 -13.03
N LEU A 73 -0.77 1.79 -11.86
CA LEU A 73 -0.40 2.76 -10.82
C LEU A 73 0.69 3.74 -11.29
N GLY A 74 1.48 3.37 -12.30
CA GLY A 74 2.48 4.25 -12.90
C GLY A 74 1.91 5.40 -13.74
N SER A 75 0.59 5.45 -13.94
CA SER A 75 -0.10 6.54 -14.64
C SER A 75 -0.79 7.54 -13.71
N PHE A 76 -0.64 7.40 -12.40
CA PHE A 76 -1.21 8.35 -11.46
C PHE A 76 -0.61 9.75 -11.65
N ASP A 77 -1.47 10.76 -11.65
CA ASP A 77 -1.02 12.16 -11.67
C ASP A 77 -0.39 12.52 -10.33
N ILE A 78 0.87 12.94 -10.37
CA ILE A 78 1.66 13.24 -9.17
C ILE A 78 1.02 14.35 -8.33
N ASN A 79 0.52 15.40 -8.98
CA ASN A 79 -0.04 16.55 -8.24
C ASN A 79 -1.33 16.17 -7.54
N THR A 80 -2.17 15.40 -8.20
CA THR A 80 -3.42 14.85 -7.62
C THR A 80 -3.09 13.94 -6.43
N MET A 81 -2.15 13.01 -6.59
CA MET A 81 -1.77 12.09 -5.51
C MET A 81 -1.14 12.82 -4.32
N ARG A 82 -0.30 13.81 -4.57
CA ARG A 82 0.25 14.66 -3.50
C ARG A 82 -0.84 15.44 -2.76
N ALA A 83 -1.85 15.92 -3.48
CA ALA A 83 -2.99 16.60 -2.85
C ALA A 83 -3.80 15.65 -1.95
N PHE A 84 -3.98 14.39 -2.37
CA PHE A 84 -4.57 13.35 -1.52
C PHE A 84 -3.69 13.05 -0.30
N HIS A 85 -2.40 12.83 -0.51
CA HIS A 85 -1.47 12.55 0.58
C HIS A 85 -1.45 13.65 1.63
N ALA A 86 -1.45 14.91 1.21
CA ALA A 86 -1.53 16.06 2.11
C ALA A 86 -2.82 16.12 2.95
N LYS A 87 -3.87 15.39 2.55
CA LYS A 87 -5.17 15.34 3.25
C LYS A 87 -5.35 14.08 4.08
N LEU A 88 -4.83 12.95 3.60
CA LEU A 88 -5.09 11.62 4.18
C LEU A 88 -3.90 11.09 4.98
N ASP A 89 -2.72 11.72 4.81
CA ASP A 89 -1.50 11.50 5.62
C ASP A 89 -1.12 10.01 5.75
N TYR A 90 -1.02 9.32 4.62
CA TYR A 90 -0.66 7.90 4.61
C TYR A 90 0.76 7.67 5.10
N ASP A 91 0.94 6.71 6.02
CA ASP A 91 2.24 6.25 6.52
C ASP A 91 2.77 5.05 5.73
N LEU A 92 1.87 4.20 5.22
CA LEU A 92 2.22 2.94 4.57
C LEU A 92 1.32 2.66 3.37
N ILE A 93 1.94 2.31 2.24
CA ILE A 93 1.27 1.74 1.07
C ILE A 93 1.65 0.28 0.96
N VAL A 94 0.64 -0.61 0.92
CA VAL A 94 0.84 -2.05 0.72
C VAL A 94 0.45 -2.42 -0.71
N LEU A 95 1.40 -2.97 -1.48
CA LEU A 95 1.17 -3.44 -2.84
C LEU A 95 1.16 -4.96 -2.87
N GLN A 96 -0.02 -5.55 -3.09
CA GLN A 96 -0.21 -6.98 -3.26
C GLN A 96 -0.71 -7.27 -4.67
N TYR A 97 0.20 -7.63 -5.56
CA TYR A 97 -0.08 -7.98 -6.94
C TYR A 97 0.59 -9.30 -7.30
N GLY A 98 0.23 -9.87 -8.44
CA GLY A 98 0.91 -11.04 -8.97
C GLY A 98 -0.02 -12.10 -9.53
N ALA A 99 -1.14 -12.43 -8.87
CA ALA A 99 -2.06 -13.47 -9.33
C ALA A 99 -2.48 -13.28 -10.81
N ASN A 100 -2.75 -12.04 -11.22
CA ASN A 100 -3.12 -11.71 -12.61
C ASN A 100 -1.94 -11.72 -13.58
N VAL A 101 -0.69 -11.77 -13.08
CA VAL A 101 0.53 -11.78 -13.90
C VAL A 101 1.00 -13.21 -14.18
N LEU A 102 0.62 -14.17 -13.34
CA LEU A 102 0.97 -15.59 -13.51
C LEU A 102 0.49 -16.17 -14.85
N ASN A 103 -0.63 -15.68 -15.36
CA ASN A 103 -1.27 -16.20 -16.56
C ASN A 103 -0.65 -15.67 -17.89
N TYR A 104 0.49 -14.99 -17.86
CA TYR A 104 1.11 -14.40 -19.06
C TYR A 104 1.93 -15.40 -19.89
N GLY A 105 1.93 -16.69 -19.54
CA GLY A 105 2.55 -17.75 -20.31
C GLY A 105 4.08 -17.69 -20.37
N THR A 106 4.72 -17.00 -19.43
CA THR A 106 6.17 -16.85 -19.34
C THR A 106 6.70 -17.19 -17.95
N LEU A 107 7.92 -17.69 -17.90
CA LEU A 107 8.67 -17.84 -16.65
C LEU A 107 9.72 -16.73 -16.46
N ASP A 108 9.94 -15.89 -17.48
CA ASP A 108 10.80 -14.71 -17.38
C ASP A 108 9.98 -13.46 -17.06
N TYR A 109 10.11 -13.00 -15.83
CA TYR A 109 9.46 -11.79 -15.30
C TYR A 109 10.40 -10.58 -15.23
N THR A 110 11.51 -10.56 -15.95
CA THR A 110 12.44 -9.43 -16.01
C THR A 110 11.74 -8.15 -16.49
N TRP A 111 10.82 -8.28 -17.43
CA TRP A 111 10.01 -7.17 -17.91
C TRP A 111 9.10 -6.59 -16.83
N TYR A 112 8.50 -7.45 -16.00
CA TYR A 112 7.63 -7.04 -14.89
C TYR A 112 8.43 -6.38 -13.77
N GLU A 113 9.58 -6.95 -13.40
CA GLU A 113 10.55 -6.37 -12.47
C GLU A 113 10.91 -4.94 -12.88
N LYS A 114 11.33 -4.72 -14.13
CA LYS A 114 11.70 -3.40 -14.64
C LYS A 114 10.55 -2.40 -14.59
N ARG A 115 9.34 -2.81 -14.97
CA ARG A 115 8.16 -1.93 -14.97
C ARG A 115 7.70 -1.61 -13.55
N MET A 116 7.62 -2.61 -12.67
CA MET A 116 7.20 -2.39 -11.28
C MET A 116 8.21 -1.57 -10.48
N THR A 117 9.51 -1.67 -10.76
CA THR A 117 10.51 -0.76 -10.19
C THR A 117 10.16 0.70 -10.51
N LYS A 118 9.80 1.00 -11.76
CA LYS A 118 9.36 2.35 -12.14
C LYS A 118 8.07 2.77 -11.44
N VAL A 119 7.10 1.85 -11.34
CA VAL A 119 5.83 2.09 -10.62
C VAL A 119 6.09 2.43 -9.17
N VAL A 120 6.90 1.65 -8.47
CA VAL A 120 7.20 1.91 -7.04
C VAL A 120 7.91 3.25 -6.87
N ASN A 121 8.87 3.59 -7.73
CA ASN A 121 9.53 4.90 -7.69
C ASN A 121 8.56 6.04 -7.96
N HIS A 122 7.67 5.90 -8.93
CA HIS A 122 6.62 6.87 -9.21
C HIS A 122 5.67 7.06 -8.01
N LEU A 123 5.29 5.98 -7.32
CA LEU A 123 4.49 6.08 -6.09
C LEU A 123 5.24 6.83 -4.98
N LYS A 124 6.55 6.67 -4.85
CA LYS A 124 7.36 7.46 -3.90
C LYS A 124 7.35 8.96 -4.24
N GLU A 125 7.26 9.32 -5.53
CA GLU A 125 7.10 10.71 -5.95
C GLU A 125 5.68 11.24 -5.67
N CYS A 126 4.67 10.39 -5.83
CA CYS A 126 3.28 10.70 -5.52
C CYS A 126 3.04 10.88 -4.01
N PHE A 127 3.72 10.08 -3.18
CA PHE A 127 3.55 10.01 -1.72
C PHE A 127 4.89 10.16 -1.01
N PRO A 128 5.45 11.39 -0.96
CA PRO A 128 6.76 11.62 -0.35
C PRO A 128 6.80 11.23 1.13
N GLY A 129 7.79 10.43 1.53
CA GLY A 129 7.96 9.99 2.92
C GLY A 129 7.19 8.74 3.31
N VAL A 130 6.28 8.26 2.48
CA VAL A 130 5.47 7.04 2.75
C VAL A 130 6.32 5.78 2.59
N ALA A 131 6.20 4.86 3.53
CA ALA A 131 6.80 3.53 3.41
C ALA A 131 6.02 2.69 2.39
N ILE A 132 6.73 1.89 1.59
CA ILE A 132 6.10 0.96 0.64
C ILE A 132 6.45 -0.48 1.02
N LEU A 133 5.42 -1.31 1.17
CA LEU A 133 5.52 -2.74 1.42
C LEU A 133 5.03 -3.51 0.21
N ILE A 134 5.90 -4.35 -0.34
CA ILE A 134 5.53 -5.30 -1.38
C ILE A 134 5.19 -6.63 -0.71
N VAL A 135 3.96 -7.09 -0.89
CA VAL A 135 3.54 -8.45 -0.55
C VAL A 135 3.56 -9.28 -1.82
N SER A 136 4.37 -10.33 -1.85
CA SER A 136 4.51 -11.17 -3.03
C SER A 136 3.23 -11.93 -3.37
N THR A 137 3.19 -12.50 -4.58
CA THR A 137 2.12 -13.44 -4.92
C THR A 137 2.07 -14.58 -3.90
N ALA A 138 0.85 -14.99 -3.57
CA ALA A 138 0.57 -16.20 -2.83
C ALA A 138 0.91 -17.45 -3.65
N ASP A 139 0.87 -18.63 -3.05
CA ASP A 139 0.81 -19.85 -3.83
C ASP A 139 -0.48 -19.89 -4.65
N LYS A 140 -0.38 -20.47 -5.82
CA LYS A 140 -1.49 -20.82 -6.72
C LYS A 140 -1.21 -22.20 -7.27
N SER A 141 -2.23 -23.03 -7.39
CA SER A 141 -2.06 -24.33 -8.00
C SER A 141 -2.75 -24.43 -9.35
N THR A 142 -2.12 -25.16 -10.24
CA THR A 142 -2.57 -25.47 -11.59
C THR A 142 -2.55 -26.97 -11.76
N LYS A 143 -3.47 -27.50 -12.60
CA LYS A 143 -3.55 -28.93 -12.88
C LYS A 143 -2.45 -29.33 -13.87
N TYR A 144 -1.60 -30.25 -13.44
CA TYR A 144 -0.60 -30.91 -14.27
C TYR A 144 -1.00 -32.40 -14.34
N ASP A 145 -1.35 -32.87 -15.52
CA ASP A 145 -1.97 -34.18 -15.74
C ASP A 145 -3.23 -34.34 -14.88
N LEU A 146 -3.19 -35.17 -13.84
CA LEU A 146 -4.31 -35.42 -12.96
C LEU A 146 -4.16 -34.78 -11.56
N GLU A 147 -3.05 -34.12 -11.29
CA GLU A 147 -2.72 -33.59 -9.96
C GLU A 147 -2.69 -32.07 -9.94
N MET A 148 -3.16 -31.49 -8.83
CA MET A 148 -3.00 -30.07 -8.55
C MET A 148 -1.63 -29.83 -7.89
N LYS A 149 -0.80 -28.99 -8.51
CA LYS A 149 0.55 -28.63 -8.02
C LYS A 149 0.74 -27.12 -8.07
N THR A 150 1.67 -26.59 -7.29
CA THR A 150 2.06 -25.19 -7.40
C THR A 150 2.36 -24.84 -8.84
N ASP A 151 1.78 -23.75 -9.33
CA ASP A 151 2.01 -23.23 -10.68
C ASP A 151 3.49 -22.87 -10.85
N SER A 152 4.10 -23.38 -11.90
CA SER A 152 5.52 -23.20 -12.18
C SER A 152 5.97 -21.74 -12.27
N ALA A 153 5.05 -20.81 -12.56
CA ALA A 153 5.30 -19.38 -12.65
C ALA A 153 5.35 -18.65 -11.28
N VAL A 154 4.86 -19.28 -10.21
CA VAL A 154 4.79 -18.65 -8.87
C VAL A 154 6.18 -18.26 -8.36
N VAL A 155 7.11 -19.18 -8.35
CA VAL A 155 8.48 -18.95 -7.84
C VAL A 155 9.26 -17.93 -8.68
N PRO A 156 9.28 -18.02 -10.02
CA PRO A 156 9.90 -16.99 -10.87
C PRO A 156 9.33 -15.59 -10.65
N LEU A 157 8.00 -15.45 -10.58
CA LEU A 157 7.35 -14.17 -10.31
C LEU A 157 7.71 -13.63 -8.91
N ASN A 158 7.68 -14.48 -7.90
CA ASN A 158 8.05 -14.09 -6.53
C ASN A 158 9.50 -13.55 -6.46
N ARG A 159 10.43 -14.19 -7.18
CA ARG A 159 11.81 -13.69 -7.30
C ARG A 159 11.88 -12.31 -7.96
N ALA A 160 11.11 -12.08 -9.02
CA ALA A 160 11.02 -10.77 -9.67
C ALA A 160 10.44 -9.72 -8.73
N GLN A 161 9.42 -10.07 -7.94
CA GLN A 161 8.81 -9.20 -6.94
C GLN A 161 9.82 -8.79 -5.84
N LYS A 162 10.59 -9.74 -5.34
CA LYS A 162 11.67 -9.45 -4.39
C LYS A 162 12.73 -8.52 -5.00
N LYS A 163 13.11 -8.76 -6.26
CA LYS A 163 14.11 -7.93 -6.94
C LYS A 163 13.65 -6.48 -7.11
N TYR A 164 12.42 -6.23 -7.56
CA TYR A 164 11.96 -4.85 -7.70
C TYR A 164 11.75 -4.16 -6.36
N ALA A 165 11.35 -4.89 -5.31
CA ALA A 165 11.29 -4.34 -3.96
C ALA A 165 12.68 -3.85 -3.52
N ILE A 166 13.72 -4.67 -3.66
CA ILE A 166 15.10 -4.29 -3.34
C ILE A 166 15.56 -3.09 -4.17
N LYS A 167 15.36 -3.13 -5.50
CA LYS A 167 15.80 -2.07 -6.42
C LYS A 167 15.12 -0.72 -6.16
N SER A 168 13.91 -0.74 -5.67
CA SER A 168 13.16 0.46 -5.32
C SER A 168 13.20 0.78 -3.82
N GLU A 169 14.05 0.11 -3.04
CA GLU A 169 14.17 0.31 -1.59
C GLU A 169 12.83 0.22 -0.86
N ALA A 170 11.98 -0.71 -1.28
CA ALA A 170 10.72 -1.03 -0.64
C ALA A 170 10.89 -2.25 0.28
N SER A 171 10.06 -2.33 1.32
CA SER A 171 9.99 -3.51 2.16
C SER A 171 9.35 -4.68 1.41
N PHE A 172 9.68 -5.92 1.79
CA PHE A 172 9.19 -7.12 1.12
C PHE A 172 8.73 -8.19 2.09
N VAL A 173 7.53 -8.72 1.86
CA VAL A 173 6.98 -9.90 2.55
C VAL A 173 6.74 -10.99 1.52
N ASN A 174 7.33 -12.17 1.77
CA ASN A 174 7.17 -13.34 0.90
C ASN A 174 5.93 -14.15 1.30
N MET A 175 4.77 -13.83 0.72
CA MET A 175 3.51 -14.50 1.03
C MET A 175 3.52 -15.98 0.67
N TYR A 176 4.14 -16.34 -0.46
CA TYR A 176 4.31 -17.74 -0.86
C TYR A 176 5.01 -18.57 0.25
N THR A 177 6.11 -18.08 0.77
CA THR A 177 6.83 -18.76 1.85
C THR A 177 6.02 -18.79 3.15
N LEU A 178 5.33 -17.69 3.47
CA LEU A 178 4.52 -17.63 4.69
C LEU A 178 3.33 -18.58 4.67
N MET A 179 2.78 -18.89 3.49
CA MET A 179 1.73 -19.89 3.33
C MET A 179 2.21 -21.33 3.53
N GLY A 180 3.52 -21.57 3.43
CA GLY A 180 4.13 -22.90 3.51
C GLY A 180 4.87 -23.34 2.25
N GLY A 181 4.98 -22.48 1.24
CA GLY A 181 5.71 -22.73 -0.01
C GLY A 181 4.98 -23.69 -0.96
N ASP A 182 5.73 -24.60 -1.55
CA ASP A 182 5.22 -25.55 -2.55
C ASP A 182 4.06 -26.39 -2.03
N GLY A 183 2.99 -26.47 -2.83
CA GLY A 183 1.75 -27.21 -2.50
C GLY A 183 0.92 -26.58 -1.37
N SER A 184 1.25 -25.40 -0.88
CA SER A 184 0.51 -24.78 0.21
C SER A 184 -0.93 -24.40 -0.18
N MET A 185 -1.18 -24.01 -1.42
CA MET A 185 -2.53 -23.73 -1.90
C MET A 185 -3.39 -25.00 -1.91
N VAL A 186 -2.84 -26.13 -2.33
CA VAL A 186 -3.55 -27.41 -2.27
C VAL A 186 -3.96 -27.74 -0.84
N LYS A 187 -3.02 -27.61 0.11
CA LYS A 187 -3.32 -27.82 1.54
C LYS A 187 -4.41 -26.88 2.05
N TRP A 188 -4.38 -25.60 1.65
CA TRP A 188 -5.38 -24.62 2.07
C TRP A 188 -6.77 -24.88 1.49
N VAL A 189 -6.85 -25.53 0.32
CA VAL A 189 -8.14 -25.98 -0.28
C VAL A 189 -8.68 -27.22 0.41
N GLU A 190 -7.81 -28.18 0.72
CA GLU A 190 -8.19 -29.52 1.19
C GLU A 190 -8.35 -29.62 2.71
N GLU A 191 -7.79 -28.71 3.48
CA GLU A 191 -7.99 -28.74 4.93
C GLU A 191 -9.45 -28.50 5.34
N VAL A 192 -9.83 -29.00 6.51
CA VAL A 192 -11.18 -28.87 7.04
C VAL A 192 -11.16 -28.09 8.35
N PRO A 193 -11.81 -26.91 8.35
CA PRO A 193 -12.46 -26.21 7.25
C PRO A 193 -11.45 -25.48 6.35
N SER A 194 -11.71 -25.45 5.05
CA SER A 194 -10.80 -24.90 4.03
C SER A 194 -10.48 -23.42 4.25
N LYS A 195 -9.30 -22.98 3.78
CA LYS A 195 -8.85 -21.57 3.73
C LYS A 195 -8.87 -20.99 2.32
N ALA A 196 -8.98 -21.83 1.30
CA ALA A 196 -9.04 -21.38 -0.09
C ALA A 196 -10.21 -21.99 -0.84
N ASN A 197 -10.57 -21.37 -1.96
CA ASN A 197 -11.62 -21.82 -2.85
C ASN A 197 -11.12 -22.98 -3.75
N LYS A 198 -12.05 -23.77 -4.28
CA LYS A 198 -11.75 -24.89 -5.19
C LYS A 198 -11.16 -24.47 -6.55
N ASP A 199 -10.98 -23.18 -6.78
CA ASP A 199 -10.24 -22.65 -7.94
C ASP A 199 -8.71 -22.63 -7.73
N TYR A 200 -8.26 -23.02 -6.54
CA TYR A 200 -6.84 -23.11 -6.17
C TYR A 200 -6.06 -21.80 -6.39
N THR A 201 -6.76 -20.67 -6.30
CA THR A 201 -6.19 -19.34 -6.53
C THR A 201 -6.64 -18.33 -5.48
N HIS A 202 -7.94 -18.31 -5.16
CA HIS A 202 -8.51 -17.29 -4.29
C HIS A 202 -8.73 -17.81 -2.88
N PHE A 203 -8.35 -17.02 -1.90
CA PHE A 203 -8.67 -17.26 -0.50
C PHE A 203 -10.18 -17.14 -0.25
N ASN A 204 -10.73 -17.94 0.62
CA ASN A 204 -12.00 -17.65 1.24
C ASN A 204 -11.80 -16.70 2.46
N HIS A 205 -12.87 -16.38 3.18
CA HIS A 205 -12.80 -15.47 4.32
C HIS A 205 -11.81 -15.94 5.41
N ARG A 206 -11.73 -17.25 5.67
CA ARG A 206 -10.76 -17.81 6.63
C ARG A 206 -9.32 -17.63 6.16
N GLY A 207 -9.07 -17.96 4.90
CA GLY A 207 -7.74 -17.79 4.31
C GLY A 207 -7.30 -16.34 4.24
N ALA A 208 -8.23 -15.43 3.93
CA ALA A 208 -7.93 -14.00 3.97
C ALA A 208 -7.53 -13.54 5.38
N LYS A 209 -8.23 -14.02 6.42
CA LYS A 209 -7.86 -13.75 7.82
C LYS A 209 -6.50 -14.33 8.18
N GLU A 210 -6.23 -15.56 7.75
CA GLU A 210 -4.94 -16.22 7.97
C GLU A 210 -3.80 -15.47 7.27
N ALA A 211 -3.97 -15.11 5.99
CA ALA A 211 -3.01 -14.32 5.24
C ALA A 211 -2.72 -12.98 5.93
N ALA A 212 -3.75 -12.30 6.43
CA ALA A 212 -3.58 -11.06 7.19
C ALA A 212 -2.78 -11.28 8.47
N ASN A 213 -3.03 -12.36 9.21
CA ASN A 213 -2.28 -12.73 10.42
C ASN A 213 -0.81 -13.02 10.10
N LEU A 214 -0.51 -13.71 9.01
CA LEU A 214 0.85 -14.01 8.58
C LEU A 214 1.62 -12.72 8.27
N ILE A 215 1.00 -11.79 7.52
CA ILE A 215 1.60 -10.49 7.21
C ILE A 215 1.80 -9.67 8.48
N PHE A 216 0.79 -9.58 9.35
CA PHE A 216 0.88 -8.85 10.61
C PHE A 216 1.99 -9.37 11.51
N THR A 217 2.12 -10.69 11.62
CA THR A 217 3.18 -11.34 12.41
C THR A 217 4.57 -10.95 11.89
N GLN A 218 4.77 -10.93 10.56
CA GLN A 218 6.03 -10.51 9.95
C GLN A 218 6.34 -9.03 10.22
N LEU A 219 5.35 -8.16 10.11
CA LEU A 219 5.51 -6.72 10.41
C LEU A 219 5.88 -6.52 11.88
N ASN A 220 5.20 -7.24 12.78
CA ASN A 220 5.46 -7.14 14.22
C ASN A 220 6.87 -7.65 14.60
N GLN A 221 7.30 -8.77 14.03
CA GLN A 221 8.67 -9.28 14.19
C GLN A 221 9.71 -8.28 13.68
N GLY A 222 9.47 -7.66 12.54
CA GLY A 222 10.31 -6.59 11.98
C GLY A 222 10.40 -5.40 12.93
N TYR A 223 9.28 -4.98 13.50
CA TYR A 223 9.22 -3.88 14.47
C TYR A 223 9.99 -4.20 15.77
N GLU A 224 9.84 -5.40 16.32
CA GLU A 224 10.62 -5.82 17.50
C GLU A 224 12.13 -5.84 17.22
N THR A 225 12.53 -6.32 16.05
CA THR A 225 13.93 -6.29 15.60
C THR A 225 14.45 -4.85 15.50
N TYR A 226 13.67 -3.95 14.90
CA TYR A 226 14.00 -2.53 14.81
C TYR A 226 14.19 -1.89 16.21
N LYS A 227 13.28 -2.15 17.15
CA LYS A 227 13.41 -1.66 18.53
C LYS A 227 14.69 -2.17 19.20
N ALA A 228 15.00 -3.45 19.02
CA ALA A 228 16.22 -4.04 19.57
C ALA A 228 17.50 -3.41 19.00
N LEU A 229 17.53 -3.14 17.69
CA LEU A 229 18.66 -2.48 17.04
C LEU A 229 18.81 -1.01 17.48
N ARG A 230 17.72 -0.28 17.67
CA ARG A 230 17.77 1.10 18.19
C ARG A 230 18.33 1.18 19.61
N LYS A 231 17.97 0.24 20.47
CA LYS A 231 18.50 0.18 21.84
C LYS A 231 20.02 -0.08 21.87
N LYS A 232 20.56 -0.80 20.87
CA LYS A 232 22.00 -1.08 20.75
C LYS A 232 22.83 0.09 20.20
N LYS A 233 22.22 1.03 19.46
CA LYS A 233 22.89 2.26 19.03
C LYS A 233 22.98 3.20 20.25
N LYS A 234 24.16 3.26 20.90
CA LYS A 234 24.46 4.30 21.89
C LYS A 234 24.17 5.67 21.27
N PRO A 235 23.64 6.66 22.04
CA PRO A 235 23.50 8.02 21.54
C PRO A 235 24.89 8.49 21.08
N VAL A 236 25.01 8.92 19.85
CA VAL A 236 26.19 9.66 19.38
C VAL A 236 26.20 10.95 20.19
N ALA A 237 27.24 11.13 21.04
CA ALA A 237 27.40 12.36 21.77
C ALA A 237 27.37 13.54 20.79
N PRO A 238 26.69 14.65 21.10
CA PRO A 238 26.66 15.81 20.22
C PRO A 238 28.10 16.26 19.96
N ILE A 239 28.48 16.38 18.69
CA ILE A 239 29.76 16.95 18.28
C ILE A 239 29.78 18.36 18.86
N LYS A 240 30.64 18.62 19.85
CA LYS A 240 30.90 19.97 20.33
C LYS A 240 31.46 20.73 19.13
N LYS A 241 30.73 21.72 18.64
CA LYS A 241 31.26 22.71 17.73
C LYS A 241 32.29 23.53 18.53
N ASP A 242 33.57 23.28 18.33
CA ASP A 242 34.61 24.17 18.81
C ASP A 242 34.39 25.51 18.13
N SER A 243 33.95 26.49 18.92
CA SER A 243 33.90 27.87 18.52
C SER A 243 35.33 28.38 18.52
N ALA A 244 36.01 28.27 17.37
CA ALA A 244 37.25 28.97 17.12
C ALA A 244 36.94 30.48 17.06
N ILE A 245 37.31 31.17 18.13
CA ILE A 245 37.31 32.63 18.20
C ILE A 245 38.38 33.11 17.22
N ILE A 246 37.97 33.65 16.09
CA ILE A 246 38.86 34.42 15.22
C ILE A 246 39.05 35.78 15.89
N LYS A 247 40.22 35.96 16.53
CA LYS A 247 40.68 37.31 16.91
C LYS A 247 41.07 38.04 15.64
N ASN A 248 40.35 39.09 15.32
CA ASN A 248 40.77 40.09 14.34
C ASN A 248 41.88 40.94 14.98
N ASP A 249 43.10 40.72 14.56
CA ASP A 249 44.17 41.70 14.77
C ASP A 249 43.97 42.86 13.79
N SER A 250 43.60 44.00 14.33
CA SER A 250 43.62 45.28 13.63
C SER A 250 45.06 45.73 13.49
N VAL A 251 45.58 45.71 12.27
CA VAL A 251 46.84 46.42 11.94
C VAL A 251 46.50 47.84 11.54
N ASN A 252 46.93 48.77 12.40
CA ASN A 252 47.08 50.17 12.06
C ASN A 252 48.31 50.32 11.20
N GLU A 253 48.17 50.93 10.02
CA GLU A 253 49.28 51.61 9.37
C GLU A 253 48.89 53.03 8.88
N LYS A 254 49.81 53.90 9.11
CA LYS A 254 49.84 55.33 8.88
C LYS A 254 49.63 55.74 7.41
#